data_4da6ea6f9c91980c31fa8e5a211a32cf
#
_entry.id   4da6ea6f9c91980c31fa8e5a211a32cf
#
_cell.length_a   1.000
_cell.length_b   1.000
_cell.length_c   1.000
_cell.angle_alpha   90.00
_cell.angle_beta   90.00
_cell.angle_gamma   90.00
#
_symmetry.space_group_name_H-M   'P 1'
#
loop_
_entity.id
_entity.type
_entity.pdbx_description
1 polymer ?
#
loop_
_entity_poly.entity_id
_entity_poly.type
_entity_poly.pdbx_seq_one_letter_code
_entity_poly.pdbx_strand_id
1 'polypeptide(L)'
;MLDWERHLESLSPPSQIELGLERVGEVWSRLRCTGSSQVVTIAGTNGKGSTVEVAGLIADHAGLSYGQYTSPHIHRIHERIRINGQMVSDEQLIRAFETVE
;
A
#
# COMPACT_ATOMS: atom_id res chain seq x y z
N MET A 1 4.46 -12.81 9.73
CA MET A 1 4.48 -12.09 8.42
C MET A 1 4.82 -12.98 7.24
N LEU A 2 5.83 -13.85 7.39
CA LEU A 2 6.20 -14.75 6.30
C LEU A 2 5.04 -15.61 5.79
N ASP A 3 4.14 -16.02 6.67
CA ASP A 3 2.99 -16.83 6.28
C ASP A 3 2.05 -16.08 5.37
N TRP A 4 1.80 -14.80 5.65
CA TRP A 4 0.95 -13.97 4.81
C TRP A 4 1.61 -13.66 3.46
N GLU A 5 2.91 -13.44 3.45
CA GLU A 5 3.63 -13.23 2.20
C GLU A 5 3.55 -14.47 1.29
N ARG A 6 3.75 -15.65 1.87
CA ARG A 6 3.62 -16.91 1.11
C ARG A 6 2.20 -17.12 0.61
N HIS A 7 1.22 -16.79 1.45
CA HIS A 7 -0.19 -16.92 1.08
C HIS A 7 -0.51 -16.02 -0.12
N LEU A 8 -0.06 -14.76 -0.09
CA LEU A 8 -0.28 -13.83 -1.18
C LEU A 8 0.37 -14.32 -2.48
N GLU A 9 1.59 -14.82 -2.40
CA GLU A 9 2.29 -15.36 -3.56
C GLU A 9 1.56 -16.57 -4.14
N SER A 10 0.97 -17.41 -3.31
CA SER A 10 0.24 -18.59 -3.77
C SER A 10 -1.08 -18.23 -4.45
N LEU A 11 -1.70 -17.11 -4.08
CA LEU A 11 -2.96 -16.68 -4.67
C LEU A 11 -2.79 -16.10 -6.07
N SER A 12 -1.65 -15.46 -6.33
CA SER A 12 -1.38 -14.80 -7.61
C SER A 12 0.04 -15.06 -8.05
N PRO A 13 0.34 -16.25 -8.60
CA PRO A 13 1.68 -16.54 -9.08
C PRO A 13 2.11 -15.54 -10.16
N PRO A 14 3.42 -15.23 -10.26
CA PRO A 14 3.91 -14.29 -11.27
C PRO A 14 3.61 -14.72 -12.72
N SER A 15 3.32 -15.99 -12.94
CA SER A 15 2.96 -16.50 -14.26
C SER A 15 1.55 -16.12 -14.69
N GLN A 16 0.72 -15.66 -13.75
CA GLN A 16 -0.65 -15.24 -14.02
C GLN A 16 -0.77 -13.74 -13.85
N ILE A 17 -0.90 -13.03 -14.95
CA ILE A 17 -1.08 -11.58 -14.93
C ILE A 17 -2.52 -11.28 -15.30
N GLU A 18 -3.26 -10.68 -14.37
CA GLU A 18 -4.58 -10.17 -14.63
C GLU A 18 -4.54 -8.65 -14.58
N LEU A 19 -4.89 -8.04 -15.71
CA LEU A 19 -4.96 -6.59 -15.82
C LEU A 19 -6.42 -6.18 -15.69
N GLY A 20 -6.67 -5.21 -14.84
CA GLY A 20 -8.01 -4.69 -14.62
C GLY A 20 -8.30 -4.51 -13.14
N LEU A 21 -9.40 -3.84 -12.86
CA LEU A 21 -9.75 -3.44 -11.50
C LEU A 21 -11.01 -4.10 -10.96
N GLU A 22 -11.60 -5.03 -11.71
CA GLU A 22 -12.87 -5.64 -11.32
C GLU A 22 -12.78 -6.38 -9.98
N ARG A 23 -11.74 -7.17 -9.80
CA ARG A 23 -11.55 -7.96 -8.58
C ARG A 23 -11.27 -7.07 -7.37
N VAL A 24 -10.40 -6.10 -7.55
CA VAL A 24 -10.06 -5.13 -6.50
C VAL A 24 -11.28 -4.30 -6.13
N GLY A 25 -12.03 -3.85 -7.14
CA GLY A 25 -13.24 -3.06 -6.92
C GLY A 25 -14.30 -3.82 -6.15
N GLU A 26 -14.45 -5.12 -6.40
CA GLU A 26 -15.39 -5.93 -5.66
C GLU A 26 -15.00 -6.05 -4.19
N VAL A 27 -13.75 -6.32 -3.90
CA VAL A 27 -13.26 -6.40 -2.53
C VAL A 27 -13.41 -5.05 -1.82
N TRP A 28 -13.07 -3.97 -2.51
CA TRP A 28 -13.20 -2.62 -1.97
C TRP A 28 -14.64 -2.32 -1.54
N SER A 29 -15.61 -2.66 -2.39
CA SER A 29 -17.01 -2.41 -2.06
C SER A 29 -17.49 -3.27 -0.89
N ARG A 30 -16.98 -4.49 -0.74
CA ARG A 30 -17.31 -5.36 0.40
C ARG A 30 -16.75 -4.85 1.72
N LEU A 31 -15.62 -4.18 1.69
CA LEU A 31 -15.01 -3.61 2.88
C LEU A 31 -15.80 -2.45 3.47
N ARG A 32 -16.63 -1.80 2.65
CA ARG A 32 -17.43 -0.64 3.06
C ARG A 32 -16.57 0.47 3.65
N CYS A 33 -15.36 0.61 3.15
CA CYS A 33 -14.46 1.67 3.59
C CYS A 33 -14.71 2.94 2.81
N THR A 34 -14.54 4.07 3.48
CA THR A 34 -14.43 5.35 2.78
C THR A 34 -12.95 5.58 2.45
N GLY A 35 -12.67 6.04 1.25
CA GLY A 35 -11.30 6.35 0.87
C GLY A 35 -10.83 7.65 1.51
N SER A 36 -9.58 8.00 1.23
CA SER A 36 -9.03 9.28 1.62
C SER A 36 -9.78 10.42 0.96
N SER A 37 -9.87 11.56 1.64
CA SER A 37 -10.45 12.77 1.06
C SER A 37 -9.65 13.26 -0.14
N GLN A 38 -8.34 13.01 -0.15
CA GLN A 38 -7.46 13.37 -1.26
C GLN A 38 -6.45 12.25 -1.49
N VAL A 39 -6.26 11.92 -2.77
CA VAL A 39 -5.27 10.93 -3.20
C VAL A 39 -4.39 11.57 -4.25
N VAL A 40 -3.07 11.52 -4.04
CA VAL A 40 -2.09 12.00 -5.02
C VAL A 40 -1.36 10.79 -5.59
N THR A 41 -1.46 10.61 -6.89
CA THR A 41 -0.77 9.51 -7.58
C THR A 41 0.46 10.05 -8.29
N ILE A 42 1.61 9.43 -8.03
CA ILE A 42 2.89 9.82 -8.60
C ILE A 42 3.37 8.71 -9.52
N ALA A 43 3.53 9.04 -10.78
CA ALA A 43 3.94 8.09 -11.82
C ALA A 43 5.16 8.60 -12.57
N GLY A 44 5.90 7.67 -13.17
CA GLY A 44 7.08 8.01 -13.95
C GLY A 44 8.07 6.87 -13.96
N THR A 45 9.14 7.02 -14.73
CA THR A 45 10.18 6.00 -14.85
C THR A 45 11.27 6.15 -13.78
N ASN A 46 11.54 7.39 -13.35
CA ASN A 46 12.57 7.69 -12.35
C ASN A 46 12.05 8.71 -11.35
N GLY A 47 12.56 8.63 -10.12
CA GLY A 47 12.29 9.63 -9.11
C GLY A 47 10.93 9.53 -8.42
N LYS A 48 10.16 8.48 -8.68
CA LYS A 48 8.84 8.31 -8.05
C LYS A 48 8.95 8.22 -6.53
N GLY A 49 9.84 7.36 -6.03
CA GLY A 49 10.04 7.19 -4.60
C GLY A 49 10.50 8.46 -3.90
N SER A 50 11.45 9.16 -4.51
CA SER A 50 11.93 10.43 -3.97
C SER A 50 10.85 11.50 -3.91
N THR A 51 10.01 11.55 -4.93
CA THR A 51 8.89 12.49 -4.98
C THR A 51 7.85 12.18 -3.90
N VAL A 52 7.53 10.91 -3.70
CA VAL A 52 6.61 10.49 -2.63
C VAL A 52 7.19 10.88 -1.27
N GLU A 53 8.48 10.70 -1.06
CA GLU A 53 9.15 11.05 0.20
C GLU A 53 9.06 12.55 0.48
N VAL A 54 9.35 13.38 -0.52
CA VAL A 54 9.26 14.83 -0.39
C VAL A 54 7.82 15.26 -0.11
N ALA A 55 6.86 14.68 -0.81
CA ALA A 55 5.44 14.97 -0.58
C ALA A 55 5.03 14.64 0.86
N GLY A 56 5.53 13.51 1.39
CA GLY A 56 5.29 13.12 2.78
C GLY A 56 5.87 14.11 3.78
N LEU A 57 7.09 14.60 3.51
CA LEU A 57 7.71 15.61 4.36
C LEU A 57 6.91 16.91 4.37
N ILE A 58 6.40 17.32 3.22
CA ILE A 58 5.56 18.52 3.13
C ILE A 58 4.28 18.33 3.95
N ALA A 59 3.63 17.18 3.83
CA ALA A 59 2.42 16.88 4.60
C ALA A 59 2.71 16.89 6.11
N ASP A 60 3.84 16.33 6.51
CA ASP A 60 4.25 16.29 7.90
C ASP A 60 4.44 17.69 8.46
N HIS A 61 5.14 18.54 7.73
CA HIS A 61 5.36 19.93 8.13
C HIS A 61 4.05 20.74 8.17
N ALA A 62 3.09 20.37 7.35
CA ALA A 62 1.79 21.02 7.35
C ALA A 62 0.86 20.51 8.45
N GLY A 63 1.29 19.53 9.24
CA GLY A 63 0.50 18.96 10.33
C GLY A 63 -0.63 18.05 9.84
N LEU A 64 -0.50 17.51 8.63
CA LEU A 64 -1.52 16.64 8.04
C LEU A 64 -1.26 15.18 8.40
N SER A 65 -2.31 14.41 8.55
CA SER A 65 -2.23 12.96 8.62
C SER A 65 -2.17 12.41 7.20
N TYR A 66 -1.26 11.49 6.94
CA TYR A 66 -1.05 10.99 5.59
C TYR A 66 -0.59 9.54 5.60
N GLY A 67 -0.86 8.86 4.48
CA GLY A 67 -0.32 7.54 4.20
C GLY A 67 0.42 7.56 2.89
N GLN A 68 1.39 6.69 2.74
CA GLN A 68 2.20 6.55 1.54
C GLN A 68 2.23 5.09 1.12
N TYR A 69 2.07 4.84 -0.17
CA TYR A 69 2.24 3.52 -0.75
C TYR A 69 3.26 3.60 -1.87
N THR A 70 4.29 2.78 -1.79
CA THR A 70 5.36 2.72 -2.79
C THR A 70 5.68 1.29 -3.17
N SER A 71 6.23 1.10 -4.36
CA SER A 71 6.66 -0.21 -4.85
C SER A 71 7.88 -0.05 -5.75
N PRO A 72 8.72 -1.07 -5.88
CA PRO A 72 8.69 -2.33 -5.11
C PRO A 72 9.32 -2.18 -3.75
N HIS A 73 9.18 -3.20 -2.90
CA HIS A 73 9.96 -3.27 -1.67
C HIS A 73 11.31 -3.97 -1.94
N ILE A 74 12.31 -3.69 -1.10
CA ILE A 74 13.63 -4.28 -1.22
C ILE A 74 13.74 -5.51 -0.31
N HIS A 75 13.33 -5.40 0.93
CA HIS A 75 13.46 -6.46 1.92
C HIS A 75 12.12 -6.95 2.46
N ARG A 76 11.21 -6.04 2.77
CA ARG A 76 9.95 -6.38 3.45
C ARG A 76 8.79 -5.63 2.82
N ILE A 77 7.65 -6.31 2.74
CA ILE A 77 6.42 -5.71 2.23
C ILE A 77 6.01 -4.47 3.02
N HIS A 78 6.38 -4.39 4.30
CA HIS A 78 6.12 -3.22 5.15
C HIS A 78 6.65 -1.92 4.57
N GLU A 79 7.72 -2.00 3.76
CA GLU A 79 8.32 -0.82 3.14
C GLU A 79 7.36 -0.11 2.20
N ARG A 80 6.39 -0.84 1.68
CA ARG A 80 5.42 -0.27 0.72
C ARG A 80 4.39 0.63 1.37
N ILE A 81 4.16 0.45 2.68
CA ILE A 81 3.07 1.15 3.37
C ILE A 81 3.64 1.90 4.56
N ARG A 82 3.50 3.22 4.53
CA ARG A 82 3.91 4.09 5.63
C ARG A 82 2.71 4.94 6.06
N ILE A 83 2.59 5.12 7.36
CA ILE A 83 1.56 5.97 7.95
C ILE A 83 2.27 7.05 8.77
N ASN A 84 2.08 8.30 8.39
CA ASN A 84 2.74 9.45 9.00
C ASN A 84 4.26 9.29 9.05
N GLY A 85 4.82 8.78 7.96
CA GLY A 85 6.27 8.63 7.78
C GLY A 85 6.89 7.37 8.36
N GLN A 86 6.10 6.51 9.00
CA GLN A 86 6.61 5.28 9.61
C GLN A 86 6.06 4.06 8.92
N MET A 87 6.91 3.06 8.68
CA MET A 87 6.46 1.79 8.14
C MET A 87 5.43 1.15 9.07
N VAL A 88 4.43 0.50 8.48
CA VAL A 88 3.43 -0.22 9.26
C VAL A 88 4.10 -1.35 10.06
N SER A 89 3.54 -1.65 11.23
CA SER A 89 4.02 -2.75 12.06
C SER A 89 3.46 -4.08 11.55
N ASP A 90 4.05 -5.18 12.01
CA ASP A 90 3.54 -6.52 11.74
C ASP A 90 2.07 -6.64 12.15
N GLU A 91 1.73 -6.13 13.33
CA GLU A 91 0.37 -6.21 13.86
C GLU A 91 -0.62 -5.45 12.98
N GLN A 92 -0.24 -4.26 12.54
CA GLN A 92 -1.09 -3.46 11.66
C GLN A 92 -1.33 -4.17 10.34
N LEU A 93 -0.27 -4.75 9.76
CA LEU A 93 -0.35 -5.42 8.48
C LEU A 93 -1.16 -6.72 8.57
N ILE A 94 -0.95 -7.52 9.61
CA ILE A 94 -1.69 -8.75 9.84
C ILE A 94 -3.18 -8.44 10.02
N ARG A 95 -3.50 -7.42 10.80
CA ARG A 95 -4.87 -7.01 11.03
C ARG A 95 -5.56 -6.58 9.74
N ALA A 96 -4.83 -5.88 8.88
CA ALA A 96 -5.36 -5.46 7.59
C ALA A 96 -5.63 -6.68 6.69
N PHE A 97 -4.71 -7.63 6.63
CA PHE A 97 -4.89 -8.85 5.84
C PHE A 97 -6.11 -9.65 6.33
N GLU A 98 -6.28 -9.78 7.62
CA GLU A 98 -7.42 -10.49 8.20
C GLU A 98 -8.75 -9.80 7.86
N THR A 99 -8.74 -8.49 7.81
CA THR A 99 -9.93 -7.72 7.44
C THR A 99 -10.32 -7.96 5.98
N VAL A 100 -9.34 -8.03 5.09
CA VAL A 100 -9.57 -8.22 3.66
C VAL A 100 -9.94 -9.67 3.33
N GLU A 101 -9.34 -10.62 4.03
CA GLU A 101 -9.61 -12.04 3.83
C GLU A 101 -11.04 -12.39 4.24
#